data_f8a654452def1e3cbbe40ccb2324492a
#
_entry.id   f8a654452def1e3cbbe40ccb2324492a
#
_cell.length_a   1.000
_cell.length_b   1.000
_cell.length_c   1.000
_cell.angle_alpha   90.00
_cell.angle_beta   90.00
_cell.angle_gamma   90.00
#
_symmetry.space_group_name_H-M   'P 1'
#
loop_
_entity.id
_entity.type
_entity.pdbx_description
1 polymer ?
#
loop_
_entity_poly.entity_id
_entity_poly.type
_entity_poly.pdbx_seq_one_letter_code
_entity_poly.pdbx_strand_id
1 'polypeptide(L)'
;GHVLAHITQQGDSIRRIFLAAEQGQIIDQYEGVMSARVAAIEGAAQCSAKEHVADVRRSIYDLEGAIASARQGWFGTARMVSGAIASVADLPLRRWREVEVHQGDLGLSELGCDGPESWSLNYVRHDLPGMTMQFKAHGPMGFNDLPSQVRTLGPAQRLGWLLGRVSIEGLPPAGLMG
;
A
#
# COMPACT_ATOMS: atom_id res chain seq x y z
N GLY A 1 -4.73 7.29 15.12
CA GLY A 1 -4.91 8.39 14.16
C GLY A 1 -4.06 8.23 12.91
N HIS A 2 -2.73 8.03 13.06
CA HIS A 2 -1.74 8.03 11.96
C HIS A 2 -2.08 7.06 10.81
N VAL A 3 -2.46 5.82 11.13
CA VAL A 3 -2.82 4.82 10.10
C VAL A 3 -4.01 5.29 9.27
N LEU A 4 -5.06 5.81 9.90
CA LEU A 4 -6.26 6.27 9.19
C LEU A 4 -5.96 7.53 8.36
N ALA A 5 -5.16 8.47 8.88
CA ALA A 5 -4.69 9.64 8.16
C ALA A 5 -3.87 9.24 6.92
N HIS A 6 -2.95 8.27 7.07
CA HIS A 6 -2.16 7.72 5.97
C HIS A 6 -3.04 7.08 4.89
N ILE A 7 -3.98 6.22 5.29
CA ILE A 7 -4.91 5.54 4.37
C ILE A 7 -5.80 6.54 3.61
N THR A 8 -6.28 7.58 4.28
CA THR A 8 -7.06 8.66 3.66
C THR A 8 -6.21 9.39 2.61
N GLN A 9 -5.02 9.86 2.98
CA GLN A 9 -4.13 10.56 2.05
C GLN A 9 -3.72 9.71 0.85
N GLN A 10 -3.47 8.42 1.07
CA GLN A 10 -3.11 7.51 -0.02
C GLN A 10 -4.29 7.34 -0.99
N GLY A 11 -5.52 7.18 -0.51
CA GLY A 11 -6.72 7.13 -1.34
C GLY A 11 -6.93 8.42 -2.14
N ASP A 12 -6.83 9.57 -1.48
CA ASP A 12 -6.96 10.89 -2.12
C ASP A 12 -5.87 11.13 -3.18
N SER A 13 -4.64 10.63 -2.95
CA SER A 13 -3.56 10.71 -3.94
C SER A 13 -3.86 9.89 -5.20
N ILE A 14 -4.36 8.66 -5.05
CA ILE A 14 -4.73 7.81 -6.18
C ILE A 14 -5.91 8.43 -6.95
N ARG A 15 -6.92 8.95 -6.25
CA ARG A 15 -8.02 9.68 -6.88
C ARG A 15 -7.51 10.83 -7.76
N ARG A 16 -6.59 11.67 -7.25
CA ARG A 16 -5.99 12.77 -8.03
C ARG A 16 -5.29 12.25 -9.29
N ILE A 17 -4.56 11.15 -9.18
CA ILE A 17 -3.87 10.53 -10.32
C ILE A 17 -4.89 10.10 -11.38
N PHE A 18 -5.99 9.41 -11.01
CA PHE A 18 -7.02 9.02 -11.97
C PHE A 18 -7.63 10.21 -12.69
N LEU A 19 -7.96 11.28 -11.96
CA LEU A 19 -8.52 12.50 -12.54
C LEU A 19 -7.54 13.22 -13.48
N ALA A 20 -6.27 13.29 -13.12
CA ALA A 20 -5.22 13.87 -13.96
C ALA A 20 -4.97 13.03 -15.22
N ALA A 21 -4.89 11.71 -15.06
CA ALA A 21 -4.70 10.78 -16.18
C ALA A 21 -5.86 10.82 -17.18
N GLU A 22 -7.09 11.03 -16.73
CA GLU A 22 -8.25 11.24 -17.62
C GLU A 22 -8.08 12.48 -18.50
N GLN A 23 -7.29 13.47 -18.06
CA GLN A 23 -6.93 14.67 -18.81
C GLN A 23 -5.59 14.51 -19.57
N GLY A 24 -5.01 13.31 -19.62
CA GLY A 24 -3.72 13.04 -20.26
C GLY A 24 -2.52 13.62 -19.49
N GLN A 25 -2.68 13.97 -18.23
CA GLN A 25 -1.65 14.56 -17.40
C GLN A 25 -0.92 13.50 -16.56
N ILE A 26 0.39 13.67 -16.40
CA ILE A 26 1.22 12.88 -15.50
C ILE A 26 1.52 13.75 -14.28
N ILE A 27 1.10 13.30 -13.11
CA ILE A 27 1.34 14.01 -11.85
C ILE A 27 2.14 13.14 -10.87
N ASP A 28 2.70 13.79 -9.87
CA ASP A 28 3.33 13.12 -8.74
C ASP A 28 2.27 12.55 -7.77
N GLN A 29 2.54 11.38 -7.21
CA GLN A 29 1.64 10.73 -6.25
C GLN A 29 1.34 11.65 -5.07
N TYR A 30 2.33 12.35 -4.56
CA TYR A 30 2.18 13.35 -3.50
C TYR A 30 2.76 14.69 -3.96
N GLU A 31 2.08 15.77 -3.58
CA GLU A 31 2.56 17.13 -3.85
C GLU A 31 3.65 17.52 -2.84
N GLY A 32 4.66 18.23 -3.30
CA GLY A 32 5.72 18.74 -2.46
C GLY A 32 6.75 17.70 -2.02
N VAL A 33 7.49 18.04 -0.98
CA VAL A 33 8.55 17.20 -0.43
C VAL A 33 8.01 16.20 0.61
N MET A 34 8.71 15.10 0.81
CA MET A 34 8.30 14.04 1.75
C MET A 34 8.05 14.57 3.18
N SER A 35 8.81 15.54 3.65
CA SER A 35 8.60 16.15 4.97
C SER A 35 7.24 16.84 5.10
N ALA A 36 6.74 17.47 4.03
CA ALA A 36 5.41 18.08 4.03
C ALA A 36 4.31 17.01 4.14
N ARG A 37 4.48 15.85 3.46
CA ARG A 37 3.57 14.71 3.59
C ARG A 37 3.54 14.16 5.01
N VAL A 38 4.71 13.97 5.63
CA VAL A 38 4.80 13.50 7.03
C VAL A 38 4.08 14.47 7.96
N ALA A 39 4.36 15.78 7.84
CA ALA A 39 3.70 16.80 8.65
C ALA A 39 2.17 16.82 8.47
N ALA A 40 1.68 16.58 7.25
CA ALA A 40 0.25 16.50 6.97
C ALA A 40 -0.40 15.26 7.62
N ILE A 41 0.28 14.11 7.64
CA ILE A 41 -0.19 12.91 8.36
C ILE A 41 -0.20 13.16 9.86
N GLU A 42 0.85 13.75 10.42
CA GLU A 42 0.96 14.09 11.85
C GLU A 42 -0.17 15.05 12.27
N GLY A 43 -0.42 16.08 11.47
CA GLY A 43 -1.52 17.03 11.71
C GLY A 43 -2.89 16.35 11.68
N ALA A 44 -3.16 15.57 10.62
CA ALA A 44 -4.42 14.84 10.48
C ALA A 44 -4.60 13.77 11.56
N ALA A 45 -3.53 13.17 12.08
CA ALA A 45 -3.60 12.15 13.13
C ALA A 45 -4.20 12.65 14.45
N GLN A 46 -4.29 13.97 14.65
CA GLN A 46 -4.88 14.60 15.82
C GLN A 46 -6.42 14.69 15.78
N CYS A 47 -7.03 14.37 14.65
CA CYS A 47 -8.49 14.35 14.50
C CYS A 47 -9.13 13.32 15.43
N SER A 48 -10.40 13.53 15.76
CA SER A 48 -11.19 12.57 16.55
C SER A 48 -11.44 11.29 15.74
N ALA A 49 -11.74 10.19 16.44
CA ALA A 49 -12.10 8.93 15.79
C ALA A 49 -13.28 9.07 14.82
N LYS A 50 -14.27 9.92 15.16
CA LYS A 50 -15.42 10.20 14.29
C LYS A 50 -15.04 10.90 13.00
N GLU A 51 -14.14 11.87 13.08
CA GLU A 51 -13.62 12.59 11.91
C GLU A 51 -12.79 11.64 11.02
N HIS A 52 -11.91 10.83 11.61
CA HIS A 52 -11.17 9.82 10.85
C HIS A 52 -12.07 8.85 10.07
N VAL A 53 -13.14 8.35 10.73
CA VAL A 53 -14.11 7.46 10.05
C VAL A 53 -14.82 8.18 8.91
N ALA A 54 -15.20 9.45 9.10
CA ALA A 54 -15.83 10.26 8.06
C ALA A 54 -14.88 10.49 6.87
N ASP A 55 -13.63 10.84 7.15
CA ASP A 55 -12.61 11.09 6.12
C ASP A 55 -12.25 9.83 5.32
N VAL A 56 -12.07 8.70 5.99
CA VAL A 56 -11.83 7.42 5.31
C VAL A 56 -13.00 7.06 4.39
N ARG A 57 -14.25 7.18 4.89
CA ARG A 57 -15.45 6.91 4.08
C ARG A 57 -15.53 7.83 2.86
N ARG A 58 -15.34 9.13 3.06
CA ARG A 58 -15.29 10.11 1.95
C ARG A 58 -14.24 9.70 0.92
N SER A 59 -13.00 9.43 1.37
CA SER A 59 -11.90 9.05 0.50
C SER A 59 -12.19 7.77 -0.30
N ILE A 60 -12.85 6.78 0.31
CA ILE A 60 -13.27 5.55 -0.38
C ILE A 60 -14.26 5.88 -1.50
N TYR A 61 -15.38 6.56 -1.19
CA TYR A 61 -16.41 6.88 -2.18
C TYR A 61 -15.87 7.75 -3.32
N ASP A 62 -15.05 8.74 -2.99
CA ASP A 62 -14.45 9.63 -3.99
C ASP A 62 -13.49 8.87 -4.92
N LEU A 63 -12.70 7.95 -4.37
CA LEU A 63 -11.79 7.11 -5.14
C LEU A 63 -12.54 6.11 -6.02
N GLU A 64 -13.54 5.41 -5.47
CA GLU A 64 -14.39 4.48 -6.22
C GLU A 64 -15.10 5.20 -7.39
N GLY A 65 -15.61 6.40 -7.13
CA GLY A 65 -16.22 7.24 -8.17
C GLY A 65 -15.24 7.61 -9.27
N ALA A 66 -14.01 7.99 -8.93
CA ALA A 66 -12.98 8.31 -9.91
C ALA A 66 -12.57 7.08 -10.74
N ILE A 67 -12.38 5.92 -10.09
CA ILE A 67 -12.06 4.65 -10.76
C ILE A 67 -13.20 4.22 -11.72
N ALA A 68 -14.44 4.27 -11.24
CA ALA A 68 -15.62 3.85 -12.02
C ALA A 68 -15.89 4.75 -13.23
N SER A 69 -15.58 6.04 -13.12
CA SER A 69 -15.79 7.02 -14.20
C SER A 69 -14.62 7.10 -15.18
N ALA A 70 -13.44 6.59 -14.81
CA ALA A 70 -12.24 6.67 -15.65
C ALA A 70 -12.40 5.86 -16.95
N ARG A 71 -11.94 6.44 -18.05
CA ARG A 71 -11.90 5.83 -19.39
C ARG A 71 -10.47 5.84 -19.92
N GLN A 72 -10.02 7.00 -20.38
CA GLN A 72 -8.65 7.19 -20.86
C GLN A 72 -7.63 7.15 -19.72
N GLY A 73 -8.03 7.53 -18.53
CA GLY A 73 -7.19 7.51 -17.33
C GLY A 73 -6.56 6.15 -17.02
N TRP A 74 -7.24 5.05 -17.35
CA TRP A 74 -6.70 3.69 -17.17
C TRP A 74 -5.40 3.42 -17.93
N PHE A 75 -5.18 4.11 -19.05
CA PHE A 75 -3.98 3.99 -19.88
C PHE A 75 -2.89 5.00 -19.50
N GLY A 76 -3.14 5.82 -18.50
CA GLY A 76 -2.21 6.83 -18.02
C GLY A 76 -1.08 6.27 -17.17
N THR A 77 -0.18 7.16 -16.79
CA THR A 77 0.93 6.88 -15.87
C THR A 77 1.02 7.97 -14.81
N ALA A 78 1.68 7.66 -13.69
CA ALA A 78 1.94 8.61 -12.61
C ALA A 78 3.36 8.43 -12.09
N ARG A 79 3.94 9.48 -11.51
CA ARG A 79 5.22 9.38 -10.80
C ARG A 79 4.95 9.06 -9.33
N MET A 80 5.45 7.89 -8.93
CA MET A 80 5.31 7.40 -7.57
C MET A 80 6.30 8.12 -6.63
N VAL A 81 6.06 8.00 -5.33
CA VAL A 81 6.92 8.58 -4.29
C VAL A 81 8.39 8.15 -4.40
N SER A 82 8.65 6.97 -4.94
CA SER A 82 10.01 6.47 -5.23
C SER A 82 10.66 7.13 -6.45
N GLY A 83 9.96 8.00 -7.17
CA GLY A 83 10.39 8.55 -8.46
C GLY A 83 10.10 7.64 -9.67
N ALA A 84 9.70 6.39 -9.45
CA ALA A 84 9.37 5.46 -10.52
C ALA A 84 8.07 5.87 -11.24
N ILE A 85 8.02 5.66 -12.54
CA ILE A 85 6.77 5.77 -13.31
C ILE A 85 5.98 4.47 -13.18
N ALA A 86 4.74 4.58 -12.77
CA ALA A 86 3.82 3.44 -12.65
C ALA A 86 2.60 3.63 -13.55
N SER A 87 2.04 2.52 -14.04
CA SER A 87 0.76 2.53 -14.72
C SER A 87 -0.37 2.87 -13.75
N VAL A 88 -1.32 3.69 -14.18
CA VAL A 88 -2.54 3.98 -13.40
C VAL A 88 -3.34 2.69 -13.16
N ALA A 89 -3.31 1.75 -14.10
CA ALA A 89 -3.96 0.45 -13.97
C ALA A 89 -3.45 -0.41 -12.78
N ASP A 90 -2.23 -0.15 -12.30
CA ASP A 90 -1.66 -0.86 -11.15
C ASP A 90 -2.08 -0.26 -9.79
N LEU A 91 -2.64 0.95 -9.77
CA LEU A 91 -2.93 1.68 -8.54
C LEU A 91 -4.02 1.02 -7.67
N PRO A 92 -5.08 0.40 -8.23
CA PRO A 92 -6.05 -0.34 -7.41
C PRO A 92 -5.42 -1.48 -6.61
N LEU A 93 -4.44 -2.20 -7.18
CA LEU A 93 -3.71 -3.26 -6.48
C LEU A 93 -2.81 -2.70 -5.38
N ARG A 94 -2.15 -1.57 -5.63
CA ARG A 94 -1.39 -0.86 -4.61
C ARG A 94 -2.30 -0.39 -3.47
N ARG A 95 -3.51 0.12 -3.81
CA ARG A 95 -4.51 0.47 -2.79
C ARG A 95 -4.96 -0.72 -1.98
N TRP A 96 -5.20 -1.86 -2.62
CA TRP A 96 -5.57 -3.09 -1.93
C TRP A 96 -4.50 -3.52 -0.92
N ARG A 97 -3.22 -3.51 -1.30
CA ARG A 97 -2.11 -3.75 -0.38
C ARG A 97 -2.14 -2.82 0.82
N GLU A 98 -2.25 -1.52 0.60
CA GLU A 98 -2.29 -0.53 1.68
C GLU A 98 -3.42 -0.83 2.69
N VAL A 99 -4.61 -1.15 2.20
CA VAL A 99 -5.76 -1.42 3.08
C VAL A 99 -5.56 -2.71 3.87
N GLU A 100 -5.16 -3.79 3.22
CA GLU A 100 -4.96 -5.09 3.89
C GLU A 100 -3.81 -5.03 4.93
N VAL A 101 -2.69 -4.44 4.56
CA VAL A 101 -1.54 -4.34 5.47
C VAL A 101 -1.86 -3.47 6.67
N HIS A 102 -2.41 -2.29 6.43
CA HIS A 102 -2.68 -1.33 7.50
C HIS A 102 -3.92 -1.65 8.34
N GLN A 103 -4.78 -2.57 7.90
CA GLN A 103 -5.82 -3.14 8.75
C GLN A 103 -5.19 -3.80 10.00
N GLY A 104 -4.13 -4.59 9.82
CA GLY A 104 -3.39 -5.17 10.93
C GLY A 104 -2.69 -4.13 11.83
N ASP A 105 -2.23 -3.02 11.24
CA ASP A 105 -1.56 -1.93 11.96
C ASP A 105 -2.53 -1.10 12.84
N LEU A 106 -3.84 -1.29 12.73
CA LEU A 106 -4.82 -0.62 13.60
C LEU A 106 -4.85 -1.19 15.03
N GLY A 107 -4.27 -2.38 15.26
CA GLY A 107 -4.24 -3.01 16.58
C GLY A 107 -5.63 -3.42 17.08
N LEU A 108 -6.52 -3.84 16.19
CA LEU A 108 -7.89 -4.25 16.50
C LEU A 108 -7.98 -5.77 16.67
N SER A 109 -7.16 -6.34 17.54
CA SER A 109 -7.09 -7.79 17.80
C SER A 109 -8.42 -8.38 18.20
N GLU A 110 -9.22 -7.63 18.98
CA GLU A 110 -10.57 -8.01 19.40
C GLU A 110 -11.55 -8.25 18.23
N LEU A 111 -11.25 -7.65 17.07
CA LEU A 111 -12.02 -7.83 15.84
C LEU A 111 -11.37 -8.85 14.87
N GLY A 112 -10.35 -9.57 15.32
CA GLY A 112 -9.61 -10.51 14.49
C GLY A 112 -8.77 -9.84 13.38
N CYS A 113 -8.47 -8.55 13.52
CA CYS A 113 -7.67 -7.78 12.57
C CYS A 113 -6.22 -7.68 13.07
N ASP A 114 -5.53 -8.82 13.13
CA ASP A 114 -4.22 -8.92 13.77
C ASP A 114 -3.22 -9.60 12.85
N GLY A 115 -2.28 -8.83 12.36
CA GLY A 115 -1.18 -9.32 11.55
C GLY A 115 -1.59 -10.01 10.23
N PRO A 116 -0.66 -10.70 9.57
CA PRO A 116 -0.85 -11.26 8.23
C PRO A 116 -1.92 -12.36 8.13
N GLU A 117 -2.23 -13.06 9.24
CA GLU A 117 -3.26 -14.11 9.24
C GLU A 117 -4.68 -13.55 9.08
N SER A 118 -4.87 -12.25 9.33
CA SER A 118 -6.14 -11.56 9.10
C SER A 118 -6.35 -11.11 7.66
N TRP A 119 -5.30 -11.14 6.82
CA TRP A 119 -5.39 -10.67 5.43
C TRP A 119 -6.27 -11.61 4.60
N SER A 120 -7.01 -11.04 3.66
CA SER A 120 -7.85 -11.85 2.79
C SER A 120 -7.01 -12.82 1.95
N LEU A 121 -7.49 -14.05 1.83
CA LEU A 121 -6.79 -15.09 1.05
C LEU A 121 -6.57 -14.66 -0.40
N ASN A 122 -7.51 -13.90 -0.97
CA ASN A 122 -7.41 -13.40 -2.34
C ASN A 122 -6.28 -12.38 -2.48
N TYR A 123 -6.12 -11.48 -1.50
CA TYR A 123 -5.01 -10.54 -1.46
C TYR A 123 -3.66 -11.28 -1.39
N VAL A 124 -3.52 -12.20 -0.44
CA VAL A 124 -2.28 -12.97 -0.25
C VAL A 124 -1.91 -13.72 -1.53
N ARG A 125 -2.87 -14.40 -2.17
CA ARG A 125 -2.64 -15.12 -3.43
C ARG A 125 -2.19 -14.19 -4.56
N HIS A 126 -2.71 -12.98 -4.58
CA HIS A 126 -2.43 -12.03 -5.65
C HIS A 126 -1.06 -11.35 -5.46
N ASP A 127 -0.73 -10.94 -4.25
CA ASP A 127 0.43 -10.11 -3.98
C ASP A 127 1.73 -10.91 -3.71
N LEU A 128 1.63 -12.09 -3.12
CA LEU A 128 2.80 -12.91 -2.76
C LEU A 128 3.73 -13.23 -3.94
N PRO A 129 3.24 -13.60 -5.14
CA PRO A 129 4.13 -13.86 -6.27
C PRO A 129 4.95 -12.64 -6.68
N GLY A 130 4.29 -11.46 -6.77
CA GLY A 130 4.94 -10.20 -7.14
C GLY A 130 6.01 -9.78 -6.14
N MET A 131 5.70 -9.84 -4.84
CA MET A 131 6.65 -9.51 -3.76
C MET A 131 7.81 -10.51 -3.72
N THR A 132 7.57 -11.79 -3.99
CA THR A 132 8.63 -12.80 -4.10
C THR A 132 9.55 -12.51 -5.27
N MET A 133 9.01 -12.14 -6.43
CA MET A 133 9.82 -11.76 -7.60
C MET A 133 10.64 -10.50 -7.31
N GLN A 134 10.03 -9.50 -6.67
CA GLN A 134 10.73 -8.28 -6.28
C GLN A 134 11.89 -8.58 -5.33
N PHE A 135 11.70 -9.43 -4.33
CA PHE A 135 12.77 -9.85 -3.42
C PHE A 135 13.92 -10.53 -4.18
N LYS A 136 13.60 -11.47 -5.07
CA LYS A 136 14.61 -12.15 -5.89
C LYS A 136 15.39 -11.18 -6.75
N ALA A 137 14.73 -10.19 -7.35
CA ALA A 137 15.37 -9.19 -8.19
C ALA A 137 16.34 -8.26 -7.44
N HIS A 138 16.19 -8.07 -6.12
CA HIS A 138 17.11 -7.27 -5.29
C HIS A 138 18.42 -7.99 -4.93
N GLY A 139 18.53 -9.28 -5.20
CA GLY A 139 19.75 -10.03 -4.98
C GLY A 139 20.84 -9.76 -6.04
N PRO A 140 22.07 -10.18 -5.78
CA PRO A 140 23.16 -10.11 -6.76
C PRO A 140 22.74 -10.78 -8.08
N MET A 141 22.88 -10.07 -9.19
CA MET A 141 22.46 -10.50 -10.52
C MET A 141 20.97 -10.87 -10.68
N GLY A 142 20.10 -10.38 -9.78
CA GLY A 142 18.66 -10.68 -9.81
C GLY A 142 18.28 -12.08 -9.33
N PHE A 143 19.15 -12.76 -8.59
CA PHE A 143 18.97 -14.16 -8.14
C PHE A 143 19.06 -14.33 -6.62
N ASN A 144 18.27 -13.54 -5.88
CA ASN A 144 18.19 -13.73 -4.44
C ASN A 144 17.11 -14.76 -4.10
N ASP A 145 17.49 -15.90 -3.53
CA ASP A 145 16.51 -16.89 -3.10
C ASP A 145 15.91 -16.53 -1.73
N LEU A 146 14.63 -16.89 -1.53
CA LEU A 146 14.03 -16.79 -0.22
C LEU A 146 14.77 -17.67 0.79
N PRO A 147 15.09 -17.14 1.99
CA PRO A 147 15.67 -17.94 3.07
C PRO A 147 14.84 -19.20 3.37
N SER A 148 15.52 -20.29 3.78
CA SER A 148 14.84 -21.57 4.06
C SER A 148 13.73 -21.42 5.11
N GLN A 149 13.98 -20.62 6.16
CA GLN A 149 13.01 -20.33 7.21
C GLN A 149 11.75 -19.64 6.65
N VAL A 150 11.91 -18.73 5.69
CA VAL A 150 10.77 -18.04 5.04
C VAL A 150 10.00 -19.00 4.13
N ARG A 151 10.68 -19.89 3.42
CA ARG A 151 10.03 -20.87 2.54
C ARG A 151 9.12 -21.86 3.27
N THR A 152 9.41 -22.16 4.54
CA THR A 152 8.59 -23.05 5.37
C THR A 152 7.34 -22.39 5.95
N LEU A 153 7.24 -21.06 5.91
CA LEU A 153 6.08 -20.33 6.40
C LEU A 153 4.85 -20.53 5.50
N GLY A 154 3.67 -20.40 6.09
CA GLY A 154 2.42 -20.27 5.34
C GLY A 154 2.42 -19.03 4.42
N PRO A 155 1.55 -18.97 3.41
CA PRO A 155 1.54 -17.89 2.43
C PRO A 155 1.40 -16.49 3.05
N ALA A 156 0.50 -16.31 4.01
CA ALA A 156 0.27 -15.02 4.69
C ALA A 156 1.50 -14.58 5.50
N GLN A 157 2.09 -15.47 6.28
CA GLN A 157 3.30 -15.19 7.05
C GLN A 157 4.51 -14.89 6.16
N ARG A 158 4.62 -15.60 5.03
CA ARG A 158 5.66 -15.34 4.03
C ARG A 158 5.53 -13.95 3.42
N LEU A 159 4.31 -13.59 3.02
CA LEU A 159 4.02 -12.24 2.54
C LEU A 159 4.27 -11.21 3.64
N GLY A 160 3.89 -11.51 4.89
CA GLY A 160 4.14 -10.67 6.05
C GLY A 160 5.63 -10.38 6.27
N TRP A 161 6.51 -11.37 6.12
CA TRP A 161 7.96 -11.16 6.19
C TRP A 161 8.45 -10.27 5.03
N LEU A 162 7.99 -10.51 3.80
CA LEU A 162 8.33 -9.69 2.64
C LEU A 162 7.92 -8.22 2.80
N LEU A 163 6.79 -7.98 3.48
CA LEU A 163 6.24 -6.64 3.75
C LEU A 163 6.69 -6.04 5.08
N GLY A 164 7.60 -6.71 5.82
CA GLY A 164 8.13 -6.21 7.08
C GLY A 164 7.14 -6.25 8.26
N ARG A 165 6.11 -7.09 8.19
CA ARG A 165 5.11 -7.29 9.26
C ARG A 165 5.33 -8.57 10.07
N VAL A 166 6.29 -9.40 9.68
CA VAL A 166 6.73 -10.60 10.40
C VAL A 166 8.23 -10.53 10.57
N SER A 167 8.68 -10.70 11.80
CA SER A 167 10.11 -10.87 12.13
C SER A 167 10.41 -12.34 12.35
N ILE A 168 11.54 -12.79 11.83
CA ILE A 168 12.06 -14.16 12.05
C ILE A 168 13.39 -14.04 12.75
N GLU A 169 13.53 -14.74 13.86
CA GLU A 169 14.78 -14.74 14.64
C GLU A 169 15.96 -15.18 13.76
N GLY A 170 17.04 -14.41 13.83
CA GLY A 170 18.25 -14.67 13.04
C GLY A 170 18.18 -14.26 11.57
N LEU A 171 17.06 -13.68 11.09
CA LEU A 171 16.97 -13.15 9.73
C LEU A 171 16.80 -11.63 9.71
N PRO A 172 17.53 -10.93 8.82
CA PRO A 172 17.25 -9.53 8.55
C PRO A 172 15.85 -9.37 7.87
N PRO A 173 15.24 -8.18 7.97
CA PRO A 173 14.03 -7.88 7.22
C PRO A 173 14.26 -8.00 5.71
N ALA A 174 13.20 -8.27 4.95
CA ALA A 174 13.28 -8.42 3.49
C ALA A 174 13.77 -7.16 2.75
N GLY A 175 13.62 -5.97 3.36
CA GLY A 175 14.09 -4.69 2.82
C GLY A 175 13.33 -4.19 1.59
N LEU A 176 12.12 -4.70 1.35
CA LEU A 176 11.30 -4.27 0.20
C LEU A 176 10.41 -3.07 0.51
N MET A 177 10.11 -2.87 1.79
CA MET A 177 9.31 -1.75 2.30
C MET A 177 10.23 -0.92 3.19
N GLY A 178 10.59 0.25 2.74
CA GLY A 178 11.37 1.24 3.48
C GLY A 178 10.53 2.43 3.89
#